data_235654eb1e58b3daab87897b7eae915b
#
_entry.id   235654eb1e58b3daab87897b7eae915b
#
_cell.length_a   1.000
_cell.length_b   1.000
_cell.length_c   1.000
_cell.angle_alpha   90.00
_cell.angle_beta   90.00
_cell.angle_gamma   90.00
#
_symmetry.space_group_name_H-M   'P 1'
#
loop_
_entity.id
_entity.type
_entity.pdbx_description
1 polymer ?
#
loop_
_entity_poly.entity_id
_entity_poly.type
_entity_poly.pdbx_seq_one_letter_code
_entity_poly.pdbx_strand_id
1 'polypeptide(L)'
;RQRQMCIRDRLFTKEFYGNCYRALKEDGIMVYQHGSPFYDEDEDTCRAMHRKASHSFPISRVYQAHIPTCASGYWLFGFTSKKYHPLTDLNVERWKERNIKTWYYTTNLHKGAFMLPRYVEDMLEEEEN
;
A
#
# COMPACT_ATOMS: atom_id res chain seq x y z
N ARG A 1 13.48 -16.18 -4.76
CA ARG A 1 13.01 -14.83 -5.06
C ARG A 1 12.16 -14.79 -6.34
N GLN A 2 12.66 -15.33 -7.44
CA GLN A 2 11.88 -15.47 -8.68
C GLN A 2 10.58 -16.27 -8.46
N ARG A 3 10.63 -17.29 -7.63
CA ARG A 3 9.48 -18.12 -7.31
C ARG A 3 8.39 -17.35 -6.56
N GLN A 4 8.78 -16.47 -5.63
CA GLN A 4 7.83 -15.61 -4.91
C GLN A 4 7.18 -14.59 -5.84
N MET A 5 7.93 -14.05 -6.80
CA MET A 5 7.40 -13.09 -7.77
C MET A 5 6.41 -13.74 -8.73
N CYS A 6 6.70 -14.95 -9.21
CA CYS A 6 5.78 -15.73 -10.03
C CYS A 6 4.47 -16.03 -9.27
N ILE A 7 4.55 -16.28 -7.97
CA ILE A 7 3.37 -16.52 -7.13
C ILE A 7 2.56 -15.22 -6.98
N ARG A 8 3.23 -14.10 -6.75
CA ARG A 8 2.56 -12.79 -6.67
C ARG A 8 1.81 -12.46 -7.96
N ASP A 9 2.46 -12.61 -9.11
CA ASP A 9 1.86 -12.31 -10.41
C ASP A 9 0.63 -13.20 -10.68
N ARG A 10 0.65 -14.43 -10.20
CA ARG A 10 -0.49 -15.34 -10.35
C ARG A 10 -1.63 -15.06 -9.40
N LEU A 11 -1.31 -14.61 -8.17
CA LEU A 11 -2.31 -14.37 -7.15
C LEU A 11 -2.95 -12.99 -7.28
N PHE A 12 -2.15 -11.95 -7.58
CA PHE A 12 -2.60 -10.56 -7.58
C PHE A 12 -2.98 -10.09 -9.00
N THR A 13 -4.05 -10.66 -9.54
CA THR A 13 -4.64 -10.27 -10.83
C THR A 13 -5.72 -9.22 -10.63
N LYS A 14 -6.17 -8.61 -11.73
CA LYS A 14 -7.35 -7.71 -11.71
C LYS A 14 -8.58 -8.41 -11.12
N GLU A 15 -8.76 -9.68 -11.45
CA GLU A 15 -9.86 -10.49 -10.91
C GLU A 15 -9.75 -10.65 -9.39
N PHE A 16 -8.54 -10.87 -8.89
CA PHE A 16 -8.28 -10.97 -7.45
C PHE A 16 -8.68 -9.69 -6.73
N TYR A 17 -8.23 -8.53 -7.21
CA TYR A 17 -8.59 -7.25 -6.61
C TYR A 17 -10.09 -6.97 -6.69
N GLY A 18 -10.72 -7.33 -7.81
CA GLY A 18 -12.16 -7.23 -7.97
C GLY A 18 -12.92 -8.13 -6.99
N ASN A 19 -12.42 -9.34 -6.77
CA ASN A 19 -13.00 -10.26 -5.79
C ASN A 19 -12.85 -9.74 -4.36
N CYS A 20 -11.70 -9.17 -4.03
CA CYS A 20 -11.47 -8.52 -2.74
C CYS A 20 -12.43 -7.35 -2.54
N TYR A 21 -12.63 -6.55 -3.57
CA TYR A 21 -13.58 -5.43 -3.54
C TYR A 21 -14.99 -5.93 -3.22
N ARG A 22 -15.45 -6.96 -3.91
CA ARG A 22 -16.79 -7.52 -3.69
C ARG A 22 -16.95 -8.16 -2.31
N ALA A 23 -15.88 -8.77 -1.79
CA ALA A 23 -15.91 -9.41 -0.48
C ALA A 23 -15.92 -8.42 0.69
N LEU A 24 -15.40 -7.22 0.49
CA LEU A 24 -15.34 -6.20 1.52
C LEU A 24 -16.69 -5.49 1.67
N LYS A 25 -16.98 -5.06 2.89
CA LYS A 25 -18.15 -4.22 3.19
C LYS A 25 -17.99 -2.84 2.55
N GLU A 26 -19.03 -2.02 2.58
CA GLU A 26 -19.06 -0.69 1.96
C GLU A 26 -17.97 0.26 2.46
N ASP A 27 -17.48 0.07 3.67
CA ASP A 27 -16.39 0.83 4.29
C ASP A 27 -15.10 0.03 4.42
N GLY A 28 -14.96 -1.05 3.65
CA GLY A 28 -13.84 -1.98 3.75
C GLY A 28 -12.51 -1.40 3.29
N ILE A 29 -11.46 -1.81 3.97
CA ILE A 29 -10.07 -1.43 3.69
C ILE A 29 -9.26 -2.70 3.46
N MET A 30 -8.40 -2.69 2.45
CA MET A 30 -7.45 -3.76 2.18
C MET A 30 -6.04 -3.18 2.12
N VAL A 31 -5.11 -3.82 2.81
CA VAL A 31 -3.68 -3.49 2.71
C VAL A 31 -2.91 -4.69 2.19
N TYR A 32 -1.86 -4.44 1.44
CA TYR A 32 -1.06 -5.51 0.87
C TYR A 32 0.39 -5.07 0.68
N GLN A 33 1.26 -6.05 0.55
CA GLN A 33 2.69 -5.82 0.42
C GLN A 33 3.07 -5.64 -1.06
N HIS A 34 3.77 -4.56 -1.37
CA HIS A 34 4.34 -4.33 -2.70
C HIS A 34 5.73 -4.96 -2.84
N GLY A 35 6.73 -4.36 -2.20
CA GLY A 35 8.11 -4.74 -2.31
C GLY A 35 9.04 -3.54 -2.17
N SER A 36 10.29 -3.70 -2.61
CA SER A 36 11.29 -2.63 -2.60
C SER A 36 11.34 -1.92 -3.96
N PRO A 37 11.43 -0.58 -4.00
CA PRO A 37 11.55 0.16 -5.26
C PRO A 37 12.97 0.14 -5.85
N PHE A 38 13.94 -0.45 -5.14
CA PHE A 38 15.35 -0.43 -5.54
C PHE A 38 15.77 -1.57 -6.46
N TYR A 39 14.88 -2.53 -6.70
CA TYR A 39 15.16 -3.68 -7.57
C TYR A 39 14.21 -3.63 -8.75
N ASP A 40 14.73 -3.70 -9.96
CA ASP A 40 13.95 -3.58 -11.20
C ASP A 40 12.72 -4.50 -11.23
N GLU A 41 12.89 -5.74 -10.83
CA GLU A 41 11.79 -6.72 -10.79
C GLU A 41 10.70 -6.32 -9.81
N ASP A 42 11.10 -5.83 -8.62
CA ASP A 42 10.15 -5.38 -7.60
C ASP A 42 9.49 -4.08 -8.02
N GLU A 43 10.21 -3.19 -8.69
CA GLU A 43 9.69 -1.94 -9.23
C GLU A 43 8.55 -2.18 -10.22
N ASP A 44 8.77 -3.06 -11.19
CA ASP A 44 7.73 -3.42 -12.17
C ASP A 44 6.53 -4.07 -11.51
N THR A 45 6.76 -4.92 -10.52
CA THR A 45 5.70 -5.56 -9.73
C THR A 45 4.91 -4.53 -8.95
N CYS A 46 5.57 -3.57 -8.30
CA CYS A 46 4.91 -2.50 -7.55
C CYS A 46 4.01 -1.67 -8.44
N ARG A 47 4.49 -1.26 -9.63
CA ARG A 47 3.69 -0.51 -10.60
C ARG A 47 2.46 -1.28 -11.05
N ALA A 48 2.67 -2.54 -11.43
CA ALA A 48 1.58 -3.39 -11.90
C ALA A 48 0.52 -3.62 -10.82
N MET A 49 0.92 -3.87 -9.60
CA MET A 49 0.01 -4.06 -8.47
C MET A 49 -0.77 -2.79 -8.16
N HIS A 50 -0.09 -1.65 -8.12
CA HIS A 50 -0.73 -0.37 -7.87
C HIS A 50 -1.77 -0.03 -8.95
N ARG A 51 -1.43 -0.24 -10.20
CA ARG A 51 -2.35 -0.02 -11.33
C ARG A 51 -3.59 -0.91 -11.22
N LYS A 52 -3.41 -2.21 -10.97
CA LYS A 52 -4.52 -3.15 -10.81
C LYS A 52 -5.42 -2.78 -9.65
N ALA A 53 -4.84 -2.42 -8.52
CA ALA A 53 -5.59 -2.01 -7.33
C ALA A 53 -6.36 -0.71 -7.59
N SER A 54 -5.75 0.26 -8.29
CA SER A 54 -6.37 1.54 -8.62
C SER A 54 -7.58 1.38 -9.54
N HIS A 55 -7.59 0.35 -10.39
CA HIS A 55 -8.76 0.04 -11.23
C HIS A 55 -9.93 -0.50 -10.41
N SER A 56 -9.65 -1.23 -9.35
CA SER A 56 -10.68 -1.92 -8.57
C SER A 56 -11.24 -1.10 -7.41
N PHE A 57 -10.44 -0.19 -6.85
CA PHE A 57 -10.80 0.58 -5.66
C PHE A 57 -10.80 2.08 -5.95
N PRO A 58 -11.78 2.84 -5.42
CA PRO A 58 -11.83 4.30 -5.61
C PRO A 58 -10.70 5.03 -4.90
N ILE A 59 -10.18 4.48 -3.81
CA ILE A 59 -9.05 5.02 -3.07
C ILE A 59 -7.93 3.98 -3.07
N SER A 60 -6.80 4.31 -3.67
CA SER A 60 -5.63 3.45 -3.76
C SER A 60 -4.37 4.29 -3.56
N ARG A 61 -3.66 4.02 -2.48
CA ARG A 61 -2.46 4.77 -2.10
C ARG A 61 -1.34 3.79 -1.74
N VAL A 62 -0.13 4.28 -1.79
CA VAL A 62 1.06 3.51 -1.41
C VAL A 62 1.70 4.17 -0.20
N TYR A 63 2.11 3.37 0.76
CA TYR A 63 2.85 3.85 1.92
C TYR A 63 4.15 3.07 2.10
N GLN A 64 5.04 3.63 2.89
CA GLN A 64 6.39 3.12 3.08
C GLN A 64 6.61 2.72 4.54
N ALA A 65 7.50 1.76 4.75
CA ALA A 65 7.97 1.41 6.08
C ALA A 65 9.41 0.93 6.00
N HIS A 66 10.12 1.08 7.11
CA HIS A 66 11.47 0.56 7.26
C HIS A 66 11.40 -0.82 7.91
N ILE A 67 11.80 -1.83 7.15
CA ILE A 67 11.78 -3.23 7.59
C ILE A 67 13.21 -3.77 7.57
N PRO A 68 13.93 -3.70 8.71
CA PRO A 68 15.36 -4.03 8.74
C PRO A 68 15.71 -5.45 8.27
N THR A 69 14.76 -6.38 8.38
CA THR A 69 14.95 -7.77 7.96
C THR A 69 14.75 -8.01 6.48
N CYS A 70 14.23 -7.02 5.75
CA CYS A 70 14.07 -7.10 4.31
C CYS A 70 15.29 -6.49 3.59
N ALA A 71 15.58 -6.99 2.39
CA ALA A 71 16.63 -6.42 1.55
C ALA A 71 16.38 -4.92 1.34
N SER A 72 17.39 -4.09 1.39
CA SER A 72 17.39 -2.63 1.38
C SER A 72 16.84 -1.94 2.63
N GLY A 73 16.08 -2.63 3.47
CA GLY A 73 15.46 -2.03 4.65
C GLY A 73 14.29 -1.07 4.36
N TYR A 74 13.98 -0.82 3.11
CA TYR A 74 12.91 0.08 2.67
C TYR A 74 11.88 -0.71 1.86
N TRP A 75 10.62 -0.64 2.28
CA TRP A 75 9.57 -1.48 1.70
C TRP A 75 8.29 -0.68 1.47
N LEU A 76 7.61 -0.98 0.38
CA LEU A 76 6.35 -0.34 0.01
C LEU A 76 5.17 -1.26 0.25
N PHE A 77 4.06 -0.66 0.63
CA PHE A 77 2.79 -1.33 0.89
C PHE A 77 1.66 -0.59 0.18
N GLY A 78 0.63 -1.33 -0.21
CA GLY A 78 -0.57 -0.75 -0.81
C GLY A 78 -1.68 -0.59 0.22
N PHE A 79 -2.40 0.51 0.12
CA PHE A 79 -3.60 0.80 0.90
C PHE A 79 -4.74 1.06 -0.07
N THR A 80 -5.78 0.25 0.01
CA THR A 80 -6.98 0.42 -0.81
C THR A 80 -8.20 0.54 0.07
N SER A 81 -9.15 1.38 -0.32
CA SER A 81 -10.33 1.64 0.47
C SER A 81 -11.53 1.94 -0.42
N LYS A 82 -12.70 1.54 0.03
CA LYS A 82 -13.97 1.88 -0.62
C LYS A 82 -14.48 3.26 -0.22
N LYS A 83 -14.17 3.72 0.98
CA LYS A 83 -14.75 4.93 1.56
C LYS A 83 -13.73 5.87 2.19
N TYR A 84 -12.83 5.36 3.03
CA TYR A 84 -11.96 6.19 3.85
C TYR A 84 -10.62 6.46 3.21
N HIS A 85 -10.24 7.74 3.17
CA HIS A 85 -8.92 8.18 2.73
C HIS A 85 -7.93 8.03 3.89
N PRO A 86 -6.72 7.50 3.66
CA PRO A 86 -5.78 7.21 4.76
C PRO A 86 -5.25 8.44 5.49
N LEU A 87 -5.33 9.61 4.87
CA LEU A 87 -4.85 10.87 5.48
C LEU A 87 -6.00 11.76 5.93
N THR A 88 -6.96 12.04 5.05
CA THR A 88 -8.04 12.98 5.35
C THR A 88 -9.06 12.43 6.34
N ASP A 89 -9.23 11.13 6.37
CA ASP A 89 -10.19 10.48 7.28
C ASP A 89 -9.52 9.92 8.54
N LEU A 90 -8.24 10.17 8.73
CA LEU A 90 -7.53 9.79 9.96
C LEU A 90 -8.05 10.63 11.14
N ASN A 91 -8.60 9.97 12.15
CA ASN A 91 -9.16 10.63 13.33
C ASN A 91 -8.15 10.58 14.48
N VAL A 92 -7.29 11.60 14.56
CA VAL A 92 -6.24 11.72 15.57
C VAL A 92 -6.83 11.83 16.98
N GLU A 93 -7.91 12.58 17.14
CA GLU A 93 -8.55 12.78 18.45
C GLU A 93 -9.11 11.46 19.00
N ARG A 94 -9.75 10.67 18.17
CA ARG A 94 -10.26 9.35 18.56
C ARG A 94 -9.12 8.42 18.99
N TRP A 95 -7.98 8.47 18.30
CA TRP A 95 -6.79 7.70 18.67
C TRP A 95 -6.29 8.10 20.05
N LYS A 96 -6.18 9.41 20.32
CA LYS A 96 -5.75 9.93 21.62
C LYS A 96 -6.71 9.53 22.75
N GLU A 97 -8.01 9.62 22.49
CA GLU A 97 -9.04 9.26 23.47
C GLU A 97 -8.97 7.80 23.89
N ARG A 98 -8.62 6.91 22.97
CA ARG A 98 -8.51 5.48 23.24
C ARG A 98 -7.31 5.12 24.08
N ASN A 99 -6.30 5.98 24.14
CA ASN A 99 -5.09 5.83 24.95
C ASN A 99 -4.43 4.44 24.83
N ILE A 100 -4.32 3.94 23.59
CA ILE A 100 -3.72 2.64 23.30
C ILE A 100 -2.20 2.79 23.27
N LYS A 101 -1.50 1.95 24.02
CA LYS A 101 -0.03 1.93 24.00
C LYS A 101 0.48 1.11 22.82
N THR A 102 1.37 1.70 22.02
CA THR A 102 1.97 1.05 20.87
C THR A 102 3.49 1.24 20.90
N TRP A 103 4.21 0.29 20.32
CA TRP A 103 5.67 0.37 20.18
C TRP A 103 6.11 1.09 18.91
N TYR A 104 5.33 0.96 17.85
CA TYR A 104 5.71 1.44 16.53
C TYR A 104 4.77 2.54 16.04
N TYR A 105 3.48 2.32 16.11
CA TYR A 105 2.48 3.18 15.50
C TYR A 105 2.30 4.48 16.27
N THR A 106 2.34 5.60 15.53
CA THR A 106 1.87 6.91 15.99
C THR A 106 1.09 7.54 14.83
N THR A 107 0.24 8.52 15.13
CA THR A 107 -0.49 9.23 14.07
C THR A 107 0.43 10.04 13.16
N ASN A 108 1.53 10.55 13.69
CA ASN A 108 2.55 11.24 12.89
C ASN A 108 3.28 10.26 11.96
N LEU A 109 3.62 9.08 12.44
CA LEU A 109 4.22 8.03 11.61
C LEU A 109 3.26 7.60 10.51
N HIS A 110 1.98 7.47 10.82
CA HIS A 110 0.92 7.14 9.85
C HIS A 110 0.91 8.16 8.69
N LYS A 111 0.88 9.45 9.03
CA LYS A 111 0.91 10.51 8.02
C LYS A 111 2.20 10.48 7.20
N GLY A 112 3.34 10.37 7.87
CA GLY A 112 4.65 10.35 7.23
C GLY A 112 4.85 9.14 6.31
N ALA A 113 4.24 8.01 6.63
CA ALA A 113 4.33 6.80 5.81
C ALA A 113 3.79 7.02 4.39
N PHE A 114 2.82 7.91 4.21
CA PHE A 114 2.26 8.25 2.90
C PHE A 114 2.99 9.40 2.18
N MET A 115 3.99 9.98 2.82
CA MET A 115 4.84 11.04 2.23
C MET A 115 6.03 10.38 1.55
N LEU A 116 5.88 10.07 0.26
CA LEU A 116 6.84 9.27 -0.49
C LEU A 116 7.96 10.12 -1.09
N PRO A 117 9.18 9.56 -1.26
CA PRO A 117 10.23 10.21 -2.03
C PRO A 117 9.81 10.41 -3.49
N ARG A 118 10.39 11.42 -4.14
CA ARG A 118 10.08 11.75 -5.53
C ARG A 118 10.25 10.55 -6.47
N TYR A 119 11.31 9.77 -6.32
CA TYR A 119 11.56 8.64 -7.21
C TYR A 119 10.49 7.55 -7.09
N VAL A 120 9.85 7.41 -5.93
CA VAL A 120 8.74 6.49 -5.74
C VAL A 120 7.46 7.07 -6.38
N GLU A 121 7.19 8.35 -6.17
CA GLU A 121 6.04 9.02 -6.80
C GLU A 121 6.11 8.92 -8.32
N ASP A 122 7.29 9.20 -8.90
CA ASP A 122 7.50 9.12 -10.35
C ASP A 122 7.31 7.69 -10.85
N MET A 123 7.81 6.71 -10.10
CA MET A 123 7.63 5.29 -10.43
C MET A 123 6.15 4.90 -10.53
N LEU A 124 5.34 5.38 -9.59
CA LEU A 124 3.90 5.05 -9.53
C LEU A 124 3.09 5.80 -10.58
N GLU A 125 3.51 7.00 -10.98
CA GLU A 125 2.81 7.85 -11.96
C GLU A 125 3.16 7.52 -13.41
N GLU A 126 4.33 6.98 -13.68
CA GLU A 126 4.84 6.73 -15.04
C GLU A 126 3.91 5.88 -15.91
N GLU A 127 2.98 5.16 -15.33
CA GLU A 127 2.03 4.33 -16.07
C GLU A 127 0.62 4.93 -16.21
N GLU A 128 0.36 6.06 -15.61
CA GLU A 128 -0.92 6.77 -15.78
C GLU A 128 -0.92 7.64 -17.05
N ASN A 129 0.23 7.76 -17.68
CA ASN A 129 0.40 8.46 -18.94
C ASN A 129 0.52 7.46 -20.10
#